data_fb47b7bd99307eb8a55dfbc6840193d8
#
_entry.id   fb47b7bd99307eb8a55dfbc6840193d8
#
_cell.length_a   1.000
_cell.length_b   1.000
_cell.length_c   1.000
_cell.angle_alpha   90.00
_cell.angle_beta   90.00
_cell.angle_gamma   90.00
#
_symmetry.space_group_name_H-M   'P 1'
#
loop_
_entity.id
_entity.type
_entity.pdbx_description
1 polymer ?
#
loop_
_entity_poly.entity_id
_entity_poly.type
_entity_poly.pdbx_seq_one_letter_code
_entity_poly.pdbx_strand_id
1 'polypeptide(L)'
;MSREGEERHVLAMAAAGYEPYDLDGPLQPEITWQAISYDRARQQGSYVMRLAPGARTLPHRHPGYEDFLILEGELTDSDGRVLRQGDFVSYRPGSSHHSWTETGCVIAVFEWQPKPG
;
A
#
# COMPACT_ATOMS: atom_id res chain seq x y z
N MET A 1 0.82 0.62 -35.92
CA MET A 1 1.14 1.35 -34.68
C MET A 1 1.25 0.36 -33.51
N SER A 2 2.33 0.41 -32.79
CA SER A 2 2.48 -0.44 -31.62
C SER A 2 1.64 0.07 -30.46
N ARG A 3 1.01 -0.83 -29.73
CA ARG A 3 0.23 -0.51 -28.52
C ARG A 3 0.99 -0.77 -27.25
N GLU A 4 2.27 -1.16 -27.33
CA GLU A 4 3.06 -1.50 -26.15
C GLU A 4 3.09 -0.40 -25.10
N GLY A 5 3.26 0.86 -25.51
CA GLY A 5 3.29 1.99 -24.57
C GLY A 5 1.94 2.27 -23.93
N GLU A 6 0.84 1.90 -24.57
CA GLU A 6 -0.51 2.09 -24.05
C GLU A 6 -0.94 0.95 -23.12
N GLU A 7 -0.30 -0.19 -23.21
CA GLU A 7 -0.66 -1.38 -22.44
C GLU A 7 0.10 -1.52 -21.14
N ARG A 8 0.94 -0.55 -20.80
CA ARG A 8 1.67 -0.57 -19.55
C ARG A 8 1.61 0.78 -18.84
N HIS A 9 1.66 0.70 -17.54
CA HIS A 9 1.79 1.86 -16.68
C HIS A 9 3.17 1.81 -16.00
N VAL A 10 3.94 2.87 -16.16
CA VAL A 10 5.24 2.98 -15.51
C VAL A 10 5.16 4.10 -14.48
N LEU A 11 5.42 3.76 -13.22
CA LEU A 11 5.51 4.73 -12.14
C LEU A 11 6.97 4.93 -11.76
N ALA A 12 7.46 6.17 -11.92
CA ALA A 12 8.71 6.56 -11.30
C ALA A 12 8.42 6.92 -9.85
N MET A 13 8.90 6.12 -8.92
CA MET A 13 8.53 6.23 -7.49
C MET A 13 8.81 7.62 -6.90
N ALA A 14 9.85 8.30 -7.37
CA ALA A 14 10.20 9.64 -6.89
C ALA A 14 9.42 10.76 -7.58
N ALA A 15 8.58 10.44 -8.58
CA ALA A 15 7.85 11.46 -9.33
C ALA A 15 6.76 12.11 -8.49
N ALA A 16 6.33 13.30 -8.89
CA ALA A 16 5.16 13.96 -8.33
C ALA A 16 3.90 13.21 -8.78
N GLY A 17 2.76 13.51 -8.13
CA GLY A 17 1.48 12.91 -8.51
C GLY A 17 0.89 11.99 -7.47
N TYR A 18 1.49 11.93 -6.29
CA TYR A 18 0.87 11.23 -5.16
C TYR A 18 -0.30 12.04 -4.64
N GLU A 19 -1.39 11.36 -4.38
CA GLU A 19 -2.65 11.96 -3.92
C GLU A 19 -2.97 11.45 -2.51
N PRO A 20 -3.85 12.15 -1.76
CA PRO A 20 -4.26 11.65 -0.45
C PRO A 20 -4.84 10.24 -0.55
N TYR A 21 -4.41 9.37 0.36
CA TYR A 21 -4.89 7.99 0.39
C TYR A 21 -6.31 7.95 0.96
N ASP A 22 -7.25 7.41 0.21
CA ASP A 22 -8.68 7.48 0.54
C ASP A 22 -9.39 6.11 0.60
N LEU A 23 -8.65 5.03 0.72
CA LEU A 23 -9.26 3.69 0.73
C LEU A 23 -9.78 3.27 2.10
N ASP A 24 -9.15 3.70 3.18
CA ASP A 24 -9.41 3.20 4.53
C ASP A 24 -9.71 4.35 5.50
N GLY A 25 -10.93 4.89 5.44
CA GLY A 25 -11.38 5.88 6.40
C GLY A 25 -11.02 7.32 6.04
N PRO A 26 -10.98 8.23 7.03
CA PRO A 26 -10.73 9.65 6.77
C PRO A 26 -9.37 9.90 6.15
N LEU A 27 -9.29 10.93 5.31
CA LEU A 27 -8.03 11.34 4.72
C LEU A 27 -7.07 11.84 5.80
N GLN A 28 -5.79 11.48 5.64
CA GLN A 28 -4.73 11.94 6.51
C GLN A 28 -3.66 12.59 5.61
N PRO A 29 -3.24 13.82 5.89
CA PRO A 29 -2.25 14.49 5.03
C PRO A 29 -0.91 13.78 4.99
N GLU A 30 -0.60 12.97 6.01
CA GLU A 30 0.66 12.24 6.11
C GLU A 30 0.72 11.00 5.23
N ILE A 31 -0.42 10.56 4.67
CA ILE A 31 -0.49 9.32 3.88
C ILE A 31 -0.97 9.66 2.48
N THR A 32 -0.13 9.35 1.50
CA THR A 32 -0.44 9.58 0.09
C THR A 32 -0.17 8.31 -0.70
N TRP A 33 -0.76 8.21 -1.88
CA TRP A 33 -0.62 7.04 -2.71
C TRP A 33 -0.68 7.37 -4.19
N GLN A 34 -0.27 6.40 -4.98
CA GLN A 34 -0.49 6.44 -6.43
C GLN A 34 -0.88 5.04 -6.88
N ALA A 35 -2.08 4.92 -7.42
CA ALA A 35 -2.58 3.66 -7.94
C ALA A 35 -1.82 3.26 -9.20
N ILE A 36 -1.52 1.98 -9.35
CA ILE A 36 -0.90 1.42 -10.55
C ILE A 36 -1.93 0.58 -11.28
N SER A 37 -2.35 -0.52 -10.70
CA SER A 37 -3.35 -1.41 -11.31
C SER A 37 -4.56 -1.62 -10.37
N TYR A 38 -4.75 -0.74 -9.40
CA TYR A 38 -5.77 -0.94 -8.39
C TYR A 38 -7.18 -0.74 -8.96
N ASP A 39 -8.05 -1.72 -8.70
CA ASP A 39 -9.47 -1.71 -9.08
C ASP A 39 -10.30 -1.57 -7.81
N ARG A 40 -10.92 -0.39 -7.62
CA ARG A 40 -11.71 -0.11 -6.40
C ARG A 40 -12.93 -1.01 -6.27
N ALA A 41 -13.58 -1.34 -7.38
CA ALA A 41 -14.78 -2.17 -7.36
C ALA A 41 -14.49 -3.60 -6.91
N ARG A 42 -13.32 -4.12 -7.29
CA ARG A 42 -12.89 -5.48 -6.95
C ARG A 42 -12.00 -5.54 -5.72
N GLN A 43 -11.55 -4.38 -5.22
CA GLN A 43 -10.62 -4.29 -4.11
C GLN A 43 -9.38 -5.13 -4.34
N GLN A 44 -8.80 -5.00 -5.52
CA GLN A 44 -7.57 -5.71 -5.88
C GLN A 44 -6.74 -4.91 -6.86
N GLY A 45 -5.44 -5.18 -6.88
CA GLY A 45 -4.48 -4.50 -7.71
C GLY A 45 -3.34 -3.95 -6.89
N SER A 46 -2.54 -3.11 -7.52
CA SER A 46 -1.31 -2.60 -6.90
C SER A 46 -1.29 -1.09 -6.82
N TYR A 47 -0.58 -0.60 -5.80
CA TYR A 47 -0.34 0.82 -5.61
C TYR A 47 0.94 1.04 -4.80
N VAL A 48 1.47 2.25 -4.85
CA VAL A 48 2.57 2.69 -4.00
C VAL A 48 2.02 3.69 -3.00
N MET A 49 2.37 3.51 -1.73
CA MET A 49 1.93 4.37 -0.65
C MET A 49 3.15 5.01 0.00
N ARG A 50 3.06 6.31 0.28
CA ARG A 50 4.04 7.06 1.04
C ARG A 50 3.45 7.45 2.38
N LEU A 51 4.20 7.16 3.44
CA LEU A 51 3.86 7.59 4.78
C LEU A 51 4.93 8.56 5.26
N ALA A 52 4.52 9.77 5.59
CA ALA A 52 5.42 10.78 6.13
C ALA A 52 5.87 10.40 7.55
N PRO A 53 6.98 10.97 8.06
CA PRO A 53 7.40 10.71 9.43
C PRO A 53 6.27 11.00 10.42
N GLY A 54 6.03 10.06 11.33
CA GLY A 54 4.97 10.15 12.33
C GLY A 54 3.60 9.67 11.86
N ALA A 55 3.45 9.24 10.62
CA ALA A 55 2.16 8.76 10.11
C ALA A 55 1.71 7.48 10.78
N ARG A 56 0.39 7.35 10.95
CA ARG A 56 -0.25 6.15 11.50
C ARG A 56 -1.40 5.75 10.62
N THR A 57 -1.50 4.46 10.31
CA THR A 57 -2.70 3.94 9.64
C THR A 57 -3.77 3.66 10.68
N LEU A 58 -5.03 3.74 10.25
CA LEU A 58 -6.15 3.36 11.10
C LEU A 58 -6.27 1.83 11.14
N PRO A 59 -6.73 1.26 12.28
CA PRO A 59 -7.03 -0.17 12.31
C PRO A 59 -8.03 -0.53 11.22
N HIS A 60 -7.72 -1.56 10.46
CA HIS A 60 -8.58 -1.99 9.36
C HIS A 60 -8.50 -3.50 9.18
N ARG A 61 -9.55 -4.05 8.59
CA ARG A 61 -9.64 -5.48 8.29
C ARG A 61 -9.50 -5.68 6.79
N HIS A 62 -8.73 -6.67 6.41
CA HIS A 62 -8.47 -6.98 5.02
C HIS A 62 -9.58 -7.88 4.45
N PRO A 63 -10.32 -7.45 3.41
CA PRO A 63 -11.31 -8.32 2.77
C PRO A 63 -10.65 -9.42 1.93
N GLY A 64 -9.45 -9.18 1.41
CA GLY A 64 -8.66 -10.15 0.67
C GLY A 64 -7.25 -10.23 1.23
N TYR A 65 -6.34 -10.74 0.42
CA TYR A 65 -4.92 -10.70 0.75
C TYR A 65 -4.38 -9.29 0.57
N GLU A 66 -3.53 -8.87 1.49
CA GLU A 66 -2.73 -7.66 1.34
C GLU A 66 -1.28 -8.02 1.49
N ASP A 67 -0.55 -7.93 0.39
CA ASP A 67 0.90 -8.13 0.38
C ASP A 67 1.55 -6.77 0.19
N PHE A 68 2.66 -6.53 0.90
CA PHE A 68 3.41 -5.30 0.64
C PHE A 68 4.91 -5.49 0.84
N LEU A 69 5.66 -4.69 0.13
CA LEU A 69 7.12 -4.66 0.17
C LEU A 69 7.55 -3.29 0.67
N ILE A 70 8.42 -3.28 1.68
CA ILE A 70 9.02 -2.03 2.17
C ILE A 70 10.08 -1.60 1.17
N LEU A 71 9.83 -0.51 0.45
CA LEU A 71 10.78 0.03 -0.54
C LEU A 71 11.79 0.96 0.10
N GLU A 72 11.37 1.75 1.08
CA GLU A 72 12.22 2.69 1.80
C GLU A 72 11.70 2.87 3.21
N GLY A 73 12.61 3.10 4.16
CA GLY A 73 12.27 3.41 5.53
C GLY A 73 11.85 2.23 6.36
N GLU A 74 11.08 2.50 7.40
CA GLU A 74 10.63 1.48 8.35
C GLU A 74 9.16 1.69 8.67
N LEU A 75 8.46 0.57 8.87
CA LEU A 75 7.06 0.54 9.29
C LEU A 75 6.94 -0.40 10.47
N THR A 76 6.37 0.08 11.57
CA THR A 76 6.13 -0.75 12.75
C THR A 76 4.68 -1.22 12.75
N ASP A 77 4.48 -2.52 12.83
CA ASP A 77 3.15 -3.11 12.85
C ASP A 77 2.58 -3.15 14.27
N SER A 78 1.26 -3.37 14.37
CA SER A 78 0.55 -3.30 15.66
C SER A 78 1.04 -4.30 16.70
N ASP A 79 1.68 -5.38 16.30
CA ASP A 79 2.30 -6.35 17.21
C ASP A 79 3.71 -5.93 17.69
N GLY A 80 4.18 -4.77 17.26
CA GLY A 80 5.50 -4.24 17.61
C GLY A 80 6.62 -4.65 16.67
N ARG A 81 6.34 -5.46 15.67
CA ARG A 81 7.38 -5.87 14.71
C ARG A 81 7.75 -4.71 13.80
N VAL A 82 9.05 -4.44 13.69
CA VAL A 82 9.57 -3.42 12.79
C VAL A 82 9.87 -4.05 11.44
N LEU A 83 9.23 -3.53 10.41
CA LEU A 83 9.43 -3.95 9.04
C LEU A 83 10.36 -2.95 8.37
N ARG A 84 11.40 -3.45 7.70
CA ARG A 84 12.48 -2.64 7.14
C ARG A 84 12.56 -2.80 5.63
N GLN A 85 13.30 -1.94 5.00
CA GLN A 85 13.57 -2.01 3.56
C GLN A 85 13.92 -3.43 3.14
N GLY A 86 13.21 -3.94 2.14
CA GLY A 86 13.39 -5.30 1.63
C GLY A 86 12.49 -6.35 2.28
N ASP A 87 11.80 -6.02 3.38
CA ASP A 87 10.85 -6.96 3.97
C ASP A 87 9.58 -7.04 3.14
N PHE A 88 9.13 -8.24 2.88
CA PHE A 88 7.89 -8.53 2.17
C PHE A 88 6.91 -9.17 3.14
N VAL A 89 5.71 -8.62 3.23
CA VAL A 89 4.71 -9.02 4.22
C VAL A 89 3.43 -9.43 3.51
N SER A 90 2.78 -10.48 4.00
CA SER A 90 1.49 -10.92 3.47
C SER A 90 0.48 -11.08 4.61
N TYR A 91 -0.64 -10.37 4.51
CA TYR A 91 -1.77 -10.49 5.42
C TYR A 91 -2.90 -11.27 4.74
N ARG A 92 -3.44 -12.25 5.46
CA ARG A 92 -4.51 -13.12 4.95
C ARG A 92 -5.87 -12.42 5.00
N PRO A 93 -6.85 -12.86 4.20
CA PRO A 93 -8.22 -12.37 4.31
C PRO A 93 -8.75 -12.53 5.72
N GLY A 94 -9.44 -11.50 6.20
CA GLY A 94 -10.00 -11.49 7.56
C GLY A 94 -9.04 -11.03 8.64
N SER A 95 -7.76 -10.85 8.33
CA SER A 95 -6.80 -10.29 9.29
C SER A 95 -7.02 -8.80 9.49
N SER A 96 -6.59 -8.30 10.65
CA SER A 96 -6.69 -6.88 10.99
C SER A 96 -5.35 -6.40 11.53
N HIS A 97 -5.02 -5.16 11.24
CA HIS A 97 -3.84 -4.53 11.82
C HIS A 97 -3.91 -3.01 11.70
N HIS A 98 -2.95 -2.36 12.33
CA HIS A 98 -2.61 -0.96 12.08
C HIS A 98 -1.10 -0.84 12.16
N SER A 99 -0.56 0.25 11.65
CA SER A 99 0.88 0.44 11.57
C SER A 99 1.24 1.91 11.78
N TRP A 100 2.51 2.17 12.06
CA TRP A 100 3.01 3.54 12.15
C TRP A 100 4.46 3.58 11.70
N THR A 101 4.92 4.76 11.35
CA THR A 101 6.32 4.98 11.01
C THR A 101 6.84 6.21 11.75
N GLU A 102 8.03 6.13 12.33
CA GLU A 102 8.66 7.27 12.96
C GLU A 102 9.41 8.13 11.95
N THR A 103 10.08 7.49 11.01
CA THR A 103 11.00 8.16 10.09
C THR A 103 10.44 8.31 8.67
N GLY A 104 9.25 7.78 8.42
CA GLY A 104 8.67 7.74 7.10
C GLY A 104 8.99 6.44 6.37
N CYS A 105 8.13 6.07 5.43
CA CYS A 105 8.39 4.89 4.62
C CYS A 105 7.63 4.98 3.29
N VAL A 106 8.08 4.16 2.36
CA VAL A 106 7.44 3.96 1.06
C VAL A 106 7.23 2.47 0.89
N ILE A 107 6.01 2.08 0.57
CA ILE A 107 5.66 0.67 0.39
C ILE A 107 4.96 0.46 -0.95
N ALA A 108 5.22 -0.71 -1.56
CA ALA A 108 4.46 -1.19 -2.70
C ALA A 108 3.45 -2.20 -2.18
N VAL A 109 2.17 -1.97 -2.48
CA VAL A 109 1.07 -2.79 -1.96
C VAL A 109 0.40 -3.54 -3.11
N PHE A 110 0.09 -4.80 -2.85
CA PHE A 110 -0.57 -5.71 -3.78
C PHE A 110 -1.76 -6.34 -3.06
N GLU A 111 -2.98 -5.94 -3.42
CA GLU A 111 -4.18 -6.52 -2.85
C GLU A 111 -4.82 -7.43 -3.88
N TRP A 112 -5.22 -8.61 -3.45
CA TRP A 112 -5.83 -9.58 -4.34
C TRP A 112 -6.85 -10.42 -3.60
N GLN A 113 -7.88 -10.85 -4.35
CA GLN A 113 -8.96 -11.64 -3.80
C GLN A 113 -8.73 -13.11 -4.12
N PRO A 114 -8.91 -14.01 -3.15
CA PRO A 114 -8.85 -15.44 -3.45
C PRO A 114 -10.01 -15.83 -4.36
N LYS A 115 -9.79 -16.86 -5.15
CA LYS A 115 -10.87 -17.42 -5.97
C LYS A 115 -11.95 -17.97 -5.05
N PRO A 116 -13.27 -17.81 -5.39
CA PRO A 116 -14.33 -18.49 -4.68
C PRO A 116 -14.07 -20.00 -4.70
N GLY A 117 -14.11 -20.60 -3.52
CA GLY A 117 -13.85 -22.02 -3.36
C GLY A 117 -15.00 -22.92 -3.74
#